data_6878ca49c210c4bd8fa4ad4fb83e405f
#
_entry.id   6878ca49c210c4bd8fa4ad4fb83e405f
#
_cell.length_a   1.000
_cell.length_b   1.000
_cell.length_c   1.000
_cell.angle_alpha   90.00
_cell.angle_beta   90.00
_cell.angle_gamma   90.00
#
_symmetry.space_group_name_H-M   'P 1'
#
loop_
_entity.id
_entity.type
_entity.pdbx_description
1 polymer ?
#
loop_
_entity_poly.entity_id
_entity_poly.type
_entity_poly.pdbx_seq_one_letter_code
_entity_poly.pdbx_strand_id
1 'polypeptide(L)'
;MNDLVDACRVEGKILLDGKNVYDPDVNVALLRRRVGMVFQKPNPFPKTIYENVAYGLRIIGVNDKKVLDETVEKSLRGAALWDEVKDRLSESGLSLSGGQQQRLVIARAVALEPEVLLLDEPASALDPISTAKLEELINELKDKYTIVIVTHNMQQAARISDFTAFMYLGELIEFGKTDTLFIKPGQKQTEDYITGRFG
;
A
#
# COMPACT_ATOMS: atom_id res chain seq x y z
N MET A 1 -1.80 11.01 -9.49
CA MET A 1 -2.87 10.46 -8.64
C MET A 1 -3.91 11.51 -8.30
N ASN A 2 -3.52 12.77 -8.15
CA ASN A 2 -4.43 13.89 -7.83
C ASN A 2 -5.04 14.57 -9.06
N ASP A 3 -4.80 14.04 -10.24
CA ASP A 3 -5.30 14.53 -11.55
C ASP A 3 -6.82 14.50 -11.71
N LEU A 4 -7.52 13.82 -10.79
CA LEU A 4 -8.98 13.78 -10.72
C LEU A 4 -9.57 14.59 -9.55
N VAL A 5 -8.72 15.30 -8.79
CA VAL A 5 -9.14 16.11 -7.66
C VAL A 5 -9.21 17.55 -8.12
N ASP A 6 -10.43 18.11 -8.16
CA ASP A 6 -10.65 19.51 -8.54
C ASP A 6 -9.85 20.45 -7.63
N ALA A 7 -9.28 21.49 -8.22
CA ALA A 7 -8.45 22.49 -7.54
C ALA A 7 -7.16 21.97 -6.87
N CYS A 8 -6.75 20.72 -7.10
CA CYS A 8 -5.45 20.24 -6.64
C CYS A 8 -4.33 20.80 -7.54
N ARG A 9 -3.42 21.58 -6.96
CA ARG A 9 -2.22 22.07 -7.63
C ARG A 9 -1.00 21.42 -7.01
N VAL A 10 -0.14 20.85 -7.85
CA VAL A 10 1.12 20.25 -7.42
C VAL A 10 2.26 21.08 -8.00
N GLU A 11 3.18 21.51 -7.14
CA GLU A 11 4.40 22.21 -7.52
C GLU A 11 5.61 21.35 -7.13
N GLY A 12 6.68 21.44 -7.93
CA GLY A 12 7.88 20.64 -7.73
C GLY A 12 7.91 19.39 -8.61
N LYS A 13 8.72 18.40 -8.21
CA LYS A 13 8.96 17.18 -8.99
C LYS A 13 8.81 15.95 -8.12
N ILE A 14 8.14 14.93 -8.64
CA ILE A 14 8.16 13.57 -8.10
C ILE A 14 8.80 12.69 -9.15
N LEU A 15 9.94 12.08 -8.82
CA LEU A 15 10.71 11.28 -9.77
C LEU A 15 10.48 9.79 -9.52
N LEU A 16 10.14 9.07 -10.59
CA LEU A 16 10.14 7.61 -10.63
C LEU A 16 11.16 7.19 -11.70
N ASP A 17 12.24 6.51 -11.31
CA ASP A 17 13.38 6.18 -12.17
C ASP A 17 13.95 7.38 -12.92
N GLY A 18 14.07 8.51 -12.22
CA GLY A 18 14.61 9.74 -12.79
C GLY A 18 13.68 10.52 -13.70
N LYS A 19 12.47 10.02 -14.00
CA LYS A 19 11.44 10.71 -14.80
C LYS A 19 10.42 11.36 -13.86
N ASN A 20 10.09 12.63 -14.15
CA ASN A 20 9.06 13.31 -13.38
C ASN A 20 7.67 12.79 -13.76
N VAL A 21 6.88 12.35 -12.78
CA VAL A 21 5.54 11.78 -13.01
C VAL A 21 4.51 12.80 -13.52
N TYR A 22 4.85 14.09 -13.49
CA TYR A 22 4.01 15.18 -14.00
C TYR A 22 4.43 15.72 -15.37
N ASP A 23 5.41 15.10 -16.02
CA ASP A 23 5.80 15.54 -17.36
C ASP A 23 4.64 15.32 -18.35
N PRO A 24 4.43 16.23 -19.32
CA PRO A 24 3.27 16.20 -20.22
C PRO A 24 3.17 14.94 -21.09
N ASP A 25 4.28 14.26 -21.32
CA ASP A 25 4.39 13.03 -22.11
C ASP A 25 4.14 11.74 -21.29
N VAL A 26 3.93 11.85 -19.97
CA VAL A 26 3.68 10.71 -19.13
C VAL A 26 2.29 10.13 -19.39
N ASN A 27 2.27 8.87 -19.80
CA ASN A 27 1.01 8.12 -19.87
C ASN A 27 0.56 7.72 -18.46
N VAL A 28 -0.50 8.40 -17.97
CA VAL A 28 -1.04 8.21 -16.62
C VAL A 28 -1.52 6.77 -16.36
N ALA A 29 -2.08 6.09 -17.37
CA ALA A 29 -2.52 4.71 -17.22
C ALA A 29 -1.33 3.75 -17.02
N LEU A 30 -0.26 3.95 -17.76
CA LEU A 30 0.99 3.19 -17.57
C LEU A 30 1.65 3.51 -16.23
N LEU A 31 1.66 4.77 -15.82
CA LEU A 31 2.17 5.16 -14.50
C LEU A 31 1.39 4.47 -13.38
N ARG A 32 0.05 4.46 -13.44
CA ARG A 32 -0.81 3.80 -12.44
C ARG A 32 -0.65 2.28 -12.41
N ARG A 33 -0.16 1.68 -13.47
CA ARG A 33 0.21 0.25 -13.47
C ARG A 33 1.50 0.02 -12.68
N ARG A 34 2.47 0.94 -12.76
CA ARG A 34 3.74 0.86 -12.03
C ARG A 34 3.61 1.22 -10.54
N VAL A 35 2.56 1.97 -10.17
CA VAL A 35 2.34 2.45 -8.80
C VAL A 35 1.00 1.94 -8.30
N GLY A 36 1.03 0.90 -7.49
CA GLY A 36 -0.16 0.38 -6.81
C GLY A 36 -0.54 1.27 -5.62
N MET A 37 -1.84 1.37 -5.32
CA MET A 37 -2.33 2.13 -4.16
C MET A 37 -3.37 1.34 -3.39
N VAL A 38 -3.20 1.30 -2.08
CA VAL A 38 -4.13 0.70 -1.11
C VAL A 38 -4.56 1.79 -0.14
N PHE A 39 -5.86 2.01 -0.08
CA PHE A 39 -6.47 3.06 0.74
C PHE A 39 -6.68 2.60 2.19
N GLN A 40 -6.83 3.57 3.08
CA GLN A 40 -7.11 3.39 4.51
C GLN A 40 -8.32 2.48 4.74
N LYS A 41 -9.44 2.76 4.05
CA LYS A 41 -10.62 1.91 4.10
C LYS A 41 -10.53 0.86 2.99
N PRO A 42 -10.57 -0.45 3.33
CA PRO A 42 -10.61 -1.49 2.32
C PRO A 42 -11.73 -1.23 1.32
N ASN A 43 -11.43 -1.36 0.03
CA ASN A 43 -12.37 -1.09 -1.04
C ASN A 43 -12.42 -2.25 -2.06
N PRO A 44 -12.74 -3.47 -1.63
CA PRO A 44 -12.95 -4.55 -2.58
C PRO A 44 -14.11 -4.21 -3.52
N PHE A 45 -13.97 -4.60 -4.78
CA PHE A 45 -15.06 -4.43 -5.74
C PHE A 45 -16.24 -5.34 -5.36
N PRO A 46 -17.49 -4.99 -5.71
CA PRO A 46 -18.67 -5.85 -5.53
C PRO A 46 -18.64 -7.01 -6.54
N LYS A 47 -17.60 -7.80 -6.48
CA LYS A 47 -17.24 -8.92 -7.32
C LYS A 47 -16.74 -10.08 -6.44
N THR A 48 -16.51 -11.23 -7.04
CA THR A 48 -15.92 -12.38 -6.33
C THR A 48 -14.50 -12.07 -5.86
N ILE A 49 -13.99 -12.88 -4.93
CA ILE A 49 -12.59 -12.82 -4.47
C ILE A 49 -11.65 -12.95 -5.67
N TYR A 50 -11.91 -13.95 -6.53
CA TYR A 50 -11.15 -14.17 -7.77
C TYR A 50 -11.16 -12.94 -8.67
N GLU A 51 -12.35 -12.41 -8.98
CA GLU A 51 -12.48 -11.27 -9.89
C GLU A 51 -11.91 -9.96 -9.31
N ASN A 52 -11.84 -9.81 -7.99
CA ASN A 52 -11.12 -8.68 -7.40
C ASN A 52 -9.65 -8.68 -7.78
N VAL A 53 -8.98 -9.83 -7.74
CA VAL A 53 -7.55 -9.96 -8.06
C VAL A 53 -7.33 -9.94 -9.58
N ALA A 54 -8.14 -10.66 -10.33
CA ALA A 54 -8.03 -10.78 -11.78
C ALA A 54 -8.40 -9.48 -12.55
N TYR A 55 -9.10 -8.55 -11.91
CA TYR A 55 -9.69 -7.37 -12.55
C TYR A 55 -8.68 -6.53 -13.34
N GLY A 56 -7.56 -6.18 -12.69
CA GLY A 56 -6.51 -5.37 -13.31
C GLY A 56 -5.86 -6.09 -14.51
N LEU A 57 -5.65 -7.39 -14.41
CA LEU A 57 -5.12 -8.22 -15.49
C LEU A 57 -6.04 -8.23 -16.71
N ARG A 58 -7.35 -8.35 -16.49
CA ARG A 58 -8.34 -8.30 -17.57
C ARG A 58 -8.37 -6.94 -18.28
N ILE A 59 -8.26 -5.84 -17.53
CA ILE A 59 -8.19 -4.49 -18.11
C ILE A 59 -6.98 -4.33 -19.03
N ILE A 60 -5.84 -4.92 -18.70
CA ILE A 60 -4.64 -4.86 -19.56
C ILE A 60 -4.63 -5.93 -20.66
N GLY A 61 -5.75 -6.66 -20.85
CA GLY A 61 -5.96 -7.60 -21.95
C GLY A 61 -5.53 -9.04 -21.67
N VAL A 62 -5.17 -9.41 -20.44
CA VAL A 62 -4.87 -10.81 -20.07
C VAL A 62 -6.18 -11.57 -19.93
N ASN A 63 -6.46 -12.49 -20.85
CA ASN A 63 -7.69 -13.30 -20.89
C ASN A 63 -7.42 -14.80 -20.81
N ASP A 64 -6.15 -15.22 -20.90
CA ASP A 64 -5.78 -16.62 -20.74
C ASP A 64 -6.12 -17.09 -19.33
N LYS A 65 -6.99 -18.12 -19.26
CA LYS A 65 -7.50 -18.62 -17.98
C LYS A 65 -6.39 -19.16 -17.08
N LYS A 66 -5.42 -19.84 -17.67
CA LYS A 66 -4.31 -20.44 -16.91
C LYS A 66 -3.44 -19.34 -16.28
N VAL A 67 -3.10 -18.31 -17.06
CA VAL A 67 -2.33 -17.15 -16.58
C VAL A 67 -3.08 -16.42 -15.47
N LEU A 68 -4.40 -16.24 -15.62
CA LEU A 68 -5.22 -15.63 -14.59
C LEU A 68 -5.25 -16.46 -13.30
N ASP A 69 -5.49 -17.77 -13.40
CA ASP A 69 -5.56 -18.68 -12.25
C ASP A 69 -4.21 -18.68 -11.48
N GLU A 70 -3.10 -18.83 -12.19
CA GLU A 70 -1.75 -18.80 -11.60
C GLU A 70 -1.43 -17.45 -10.92
N THR A 71 -1.81 -16.33 -11.58
CA THR A 71 -1.55 -14.99 -11.02
C THR A 71 -2.45 -14.71 -9.82
N VAL A 72 -3.71 -15.12 -9.85
CA VAL A 72 -4.63 -14.97 -8.71
C VAL A 72 -4.12 -15.76 -7.51
N GLU A 73 -3.74 -17.03 -7.69
CA GLU A 73 -3.18 -17.83 -6.61
C GLU A 73 -1.88 -17.20 -6.07
N LYS A 74 -0.93 -16.84 -6.95
CA LYS A 74 0.33 -16.20 -6.56
C LYS A 74 0.09 -14.93 -5.74
N SER A 75 -0.86 -14.08 -6.18
CA SER A 75 -1.15 -12.81 -5.52
C SER A 75 -1.85 -13.00 -4.16
N LEU A 76 -2.77 -13.95 -4.06
CA LEU A 76 -3.43 -14.29 -2.80
C LEU A 76 -2.46 -14.94 -1.79
N ARG A 77 -1.52 -15.75 -2.26
CA ARG A 77 -0.43 -16.29 -1.42
C ARG A 77 0.49 -15.17 -0.97
N GLY A 78 0.93 -14.31 -1.91
CA GLY A 78 1.74 -13.14 -1.61
C GLY A 78 1.08 -12.12 -0.71
N ALA A 79 -0.24 -12.17 -0.51
CA ALA A 79 -1.01 -11.36 0.43
C ALA A 79 -1.40 -12.14 1.71
N ALA A 80 -0.81 -13.32 1.96
CA ALA A 80 -1.09 -14.20 3.09
C ALA A 80 -2.61 -14.48 3.28
N LEU A 81 -3.36 -14.59 2.16
CA LEU A 81 -4.80 -14.77 2.17
C LEU A 81 -5.26 -16.10 1.56
N TRP A 82 -4.42 -16.75 0.75
CA TRP A 82 -4.77 -17.94 -0.02
C TRP A 82 -5.42 -19.05 0.81
N ASP A 83 -4.79 -19.44 1.90
CA ASP A 83 -5.27 -20.57 2.71
C ASP A 83 -6.62 -20.32 3.39
N GLU A 84 -6.98 -19.04 3.54
CA GLU A 84 -8.26 -18.64 4.11
C GLU A 84 -9.39 -18.60 3.06
N VAL A 85 -9.06 -18.51 1.75
CA VAL A 85 -10.08 -18.26 0.71
C VAL A 85 -10.04 -19.21 -0.49
N LYS A 86 -9.07 -20.10 -0.61
CA LYS A 86 -8.86 -20.99 -1.78
C LYS A 86 -10.09 -21.80 -2.16
N ASP A 87 -10.90 -22.23 -1.18
CA ASP A 87 -12.08 -23.05 -1.39
C ASP A 87 -13.36 -22.23 -1.63
N ARG A 88 -13.26 -20.88 -1.63
CA ARG A 88 -14.40 -19.98 -1.80
C ARG A 88 -14.10 -18.75 -2.67
N LEU A 89 -13.24 -18.91 -3.67
CA LEU A 89 -12.86 -17.85 -4.61
C LEU A 89 -14.02 -17.24 -5.40
N SER A 90 -15.13 -17.97 -5.53
CA SER A 90 -16.37 -17.51 -6.17
C SER A 90 -17.27 -16.70 -5.25
N GLU A 91 -17.01 -16.64 -3.96
CA GLU A 91 -17.77 -15.81 -3.04
C GLU A 91 -17.45 -14.32 -3.21
N SER A 92 -18.35 -13.47 -2.73
CA SER A 92 -18.17 -12.02 -2.78
C SER A 92 -16.96 -11.56 -1.94
N GLY A 93 -16.10 -10.71 -2.50
CA GLY A 93 -15.03 -10.07 -1.74
C GLY A 93 -15.54 -9.20 -0.57
N LEU A 94 -16.80 -8.76 -0.63
CA LEU A 94 -17.44 -7.97 0.44
C LEU A 94 -17.84 -8.81 1.64
N SER A 95 -17.92 -10.14 1.52
CA SER A 95 -18.26 -11.06 2.64
C SER A 95 -17.08 -11.34 3.56
N LEU A 96 -15.88 -10.92 3.18
CA LEU A 96 -14.67 -11.10 3.97
C LEU A 96 -14.63 -10.19 5.20
N SER A 97 -13.91 -10.60 6.25
CA SER A 97 -13.59 -9.72 7.39
C SER A 97 -12.76 -8.51 6.97
N GLY A 98 -12.72 -7.44 7.78
CA GLY A 98 -11.96 -6.23 7.45
C GLY A 98 -10.48 -6.50 7.12
N GLY A 99 -9.80 -7.32 7.93
CA GLY A 99 -8.42 -7.71 7.68
C GLY A 99 -8.24 -8.57 6.42
N GLN A 100 -9.20 -9.46 6.12
CA GLN A 100 -9.20 -10.21 4.87
C GLN A 100 -9.45 -9.31 3.66
N GLN A 101 -10.37 -8.35 3.76
CA GLN A 101 -10.62 -7.37 2.71
C GLN A 101 -9.37 -6.52 2.43
N GLN A 102 -8.65 -6.09 3.46
CA GLN A 102 -7.41 -5.33 3.30
C GLN A 102 -6.36 -6.16 2.56
N ARG A 103 -6.16 -7.42 2.96
CA ARG A 103 -5.24 -8.33 2.26
C ARG A 103 -5.71 -8.66 0.82
N LEU A 104 -7.01 -8.73 0.57
CA LEU A 104 -7.56 -8.89 -0.78
C LEU A 104 -7.24 -7.67 -1.67
N VAL A 105 -7.37 -6.45 -1.15
CA VAL A 105 -7.03 -5.23 -1.88
C VAL A 105 -5.52 -5.15 -2.15
N ILE A 106 -4.68 -5.61 -1.22
CA ILE A 106 -3.23 -5.74 -1.44
C ILE A 106 -2.96 -6.78 -2.53
N ALA A 107 -3.59 -7.98 -2.48
CA ALA A 107 -3.46 -9.00 -3.52
C ALA A 107 -3.83 -8.45 -4.91
N ARG A 108 -4.91 -7.67 -4.99
CA ARG A 108 -5.32 -6.97 -6.22
C ARG A 108 -4.25 -6.00 -6.73
N ALA A 109 -3.62 -5.26 -5.83
CA ALA A 109 -2.60 -4.29 -6.20
C ALA A 109 -1.32 -4.98 -6.69
N VAL A 110 -0.85 -6.03 -6.01
CA VAL A 110 0.38 -6.75 -6.39
C VAL A 110 0.21 -7.68 -7.59
N ALA A 111 -1.03 -8.03 -7.98
CA ALA A 111 -1.32 -8.83 -9.17
C ALA A 111 -0.81 -8.19 -10.48
N LEU A 112 -0.65 -6.87 -10.50
CA LEU A 112 -0.09 -6.14 -11.64
C LEU A 112 1.43 -6.00 -11.58
N GLU A 113 2.08 -6.55 -10.56
CA GLU A 113 3.53 -6.47 -10.30
C GLU A 113 4.03 -5.02 -10.35
N PRO A 114 3.50 -4.12 -9.51
CA PRO A 114 3.91 -2.72 -9.50
C PRO A 114 5.36 -2.58 -9.03
N GLU A 115 6.01 -1.46 -9.33
CA GLU A 115 7.34 -1.13 -8.82
C GLU A 115 7.26 -0.47 -7.44
N VAL A 116 6.20 0.30 -7.22
CA VAL A 116 5.93 1.01 -5.97
C VAL A 116 4.54 0.66 -5.45
N LEU A 117 4.44 0.41 -4.15
CA LEU A 117 3.18 0.19 -3.45
C LEU A 117 2.96 1.29 -2.41
N LEU A 118 1.91 2.07 -2.60
CA LEU A 118 1.49 3.12 -1.67
C LEU A 118 0.42 2.55 -0.74
N LEU A 119 0.64 2.62 0.57
CA LEU A 119 -0.28 2.14 1.59
C LEU A 119 -0.69 3.33 2.49
N ASP A 120 -1.97 3.68 2.46
CA ASP A 120 -2.49 4.79 3.26
C ASP A 120 -3.18 4.21 4.50
N GLU A 121 -2.58 4.37 5.66
CA GLU A 121 -3.03 3.86 6.97
C GLU A 121 -3.60 2.43 6.94
N PRO A 122 -2.89 1.45 6.37
CA PRO A 122 -3.45 0.15 6.01
C PRO A 122 -3.92 -0.70 7.19
N ALA A 123 -3.54 -0.35 8.42
CA ALA A 123 -3.89 -1.07 9.65
C ALA A 123 -4.90 -0.33 10.54
N SER A 124 -5.30 0.91 10.21
CA SER A 124 -6.04 1.80 11.12
C SER A 124 -7.40 1.26 11.59
N ALA A 125 -8.03 0.40 10.79
CA ALA A 125 -9.34 -0.21 11.09
C ALA A 125 -9.25 -1.70 11.42
N LEU A 126 -8.05 -2.24 11.68
CA LEU A 126 -7.83 -3.65 11.95
C LEU A 126 -7.68 -3.94 13.44
N ASP A 127 -8.12 -5.12 13.83
CA ASP A 127 -7.82 -5.68 15.14
C ASP A 127 -6.31 -6.02 15.29
N PRO A 128 -5.79 -6.20 16.52
CA PRO A 128 -4.35 -6.44 16.74
C PRO A 128 -3.79 -7.67 16.02
N ILE A 129 -4.57 -8.74 15.87
CA ILE A 129 -4.15 -9.98 15.19
C ILE A 129 -4.03 -9.72 13.69
N SER A 130 -5.02 -9.06 13.11
CA SER A 130 -5.02 -8.67 11.69
C SER A 130 -3.90 -7.66 11.39
N THR A 131 -3.62 -6.75 12.32
CA THR A 131 -2.51 -5.80 12.22
C THR A 131 -1.16 -6.52 12.19
N ALA A 132 -0.93 -7.48 13.10
CA ALA A 132 0.31 -8.25 13.11
C ALA A 132 0.53 -9.02 11.80
N LYS A 133 -0.51 -9.70 11.29
CA LYS A 133 -0.46 -10.38 9.99
C LYS A 133 -0.14 -9.42 8.83
N LEU A 134 -0.69 -8.20 8.88
CA LEU A 134 -0.41 -7.18 7.86
C LEU A 134 1.03 -6.68 7.94
N GLU A 135 1.58 -6.49 9.14
CA GLU A 135 2.98 -6.08 9.34
C GLU A 135 3.97 -7.16 8.85
N GLU A 136 3.69 -8.45 9.14
CA GLU A 136 4.45 -9.57 8.59
C GLU A 136 4.42 -9.55 7.06
N LEU A 137 3.23 -9.40 6.47
CA LEU A 137 3.06 -9.30 5.03
C LEU A 137 3.87 -8.12 4.43
N ILE A 138 3.84 -6.94 5.06
CA ILE A 138 4.60 -5.78 4.58
C ILE A 138 6.11 -6.07 4.61
N ASN A 139 6.59 -6.74 5.65
CA ASN A 139 7.99 -7.15 5.74
C ASN A 139 8.40 -8.14 4.64
N GLU A 140 7.52 -9.04 4.22
CA GLU A 140 7.78 -9.94 3.08
C GLU A 140 7.73 -9.21 1.72
N LEU A 141 6.84 -8.22 1.60
CA LEU A 141 6.66 -7.48 0.35
C LEU A 141 7.79 -6.47 0.09
N LYS A 142 8.42 -5.91 1.13
CA LYS A 142 9.49 -4.92 0.96
C LYS A 142 10.74 -5.46 0.25
N ASP A 143 10.93 -6.77 0.23
CA ASP A 143 12.00 -7.40 -0.53
C ASP A 143 11.77 -7.36 -2.05
N LYS A 144 10.53 -7.11 -2.47
CA LYS A 144 10.11 -7.15 -3.89
C LYS A 144 9.66 -5.79 -4.41
N TYR A 145 9.12 -4.94 -3.55
CA TYR A 145 8.50 -3.67 -3.92
C TYR A 145 9.10 -2.52 -3.12
N THR A 146 9.19 -1.34 -3.75
CA THR A 146 9.37 -0.11 -2.99
C THR A 146 8.05 0.24 -2.31
N ILE A 147 8.01 0.24 -0.98
CA ILE A 147 6.77 0.48 -0.22
C ILE A 147 6.84 1.86 0.44
N VAL A 148 5.80 2.66 0.25
CA VAL A 148 5.59 3.92 0.96
C VAL A 148 4.32 3.80 1.79
N ILE A 149 4.45 3.96 3.10
CA ILE A 149 3.34 3.83 4.05
C ILE A 149 3.09 5.16 4.74
N VAL A 150 1.84 5.59 4.77
CA VAL A 150 1.38 6.63 5.68
C VAL A 150 0.76 5.95 6.90
N THR A 151 1.20 6.33 8.10
CA THR A 151 0.63 5.85 9.35
C THR A 151 0.78 6.89 10.45
N HIS A 152 -0.21 6.99 11.33
CA HIS A 152 -0.11 7.77 12.57
C HIS A 152 0.40 6.91 13.75
N ASN A 153 0.60 5.62 13.54
CA ASN A 153 1.09 4.70 14.56
C ASN A 153 2.63 4.62 14.51
N MET A 154 3.28 5.36 15.43
CA MET A 154 4.74 5.38 15.52
C MET A 154 5.37 4.02 15.80
N GLN A 155 4.72 3.19 16.61
CA GLN A 155 5.23 1.85 16.91
C GLN A 155 5.21 0.96 15.66
N GLN A 156 4.20 1.10 14.82
CA GLN A 156 4.14 0.43 13.52
C GLN A 156 5.27 0.92 12.62
N ALA A 157 5.43 2.25 12.45
CA ALA A 157 6.52 2.81 11.65
C ALA A 157 7.89 2.29 12.11
N ALA A 158 8.14 2.27 13.43
CA ALA A 158 9.39 1.78 13.99
C ALA A 158 9.67 0.30 13.69
N ARG A 159 8.62 -0.54 13.57
CA ARG A 159 8.82 -1.99 13.34
C ARG A 159 9.01 -2.36 11.87
N ILE A 160 8.39 -1.64 10.95
CA ILE A 160 8.28 -2.11 9.55
C ILE A 160 9.02 -1.25 8.53
N SER A 161 9.43 -0.02 8.86
CA SER A 161 10.07 0.88 7.90
C SER A 161 11.59 0.93 8.06
N ASP A 162 12.31 1.06 6.94
CA ASP A 162 13.76 1.26 6.90
C ASP A 162 14.11 2.75 7.04
N PHE A 163 13.25 3.61 6.48
CA PHE A 163 13.32 5.07 6.58
C PHE A 163 11.99 5.64 7.03
N THR A 164 12.03 6.71 7.81
CA THR A 164 10.85 7.41 8.31
C THR A 164 10.92 8.90 7.96
N ALA A 165 9.80 9.43 7.47
CA ALA A 165 9.55 10.85 7.29
C ALA A 165 8.54 11.30 8.34
N PHE A 166 8.93 12.21 9.24
CA PHE A 166 8.00 12.85 10.16
C PHE A 166 7.44 14.10 9.54
N MET A 167 6.12 14.13 9.39
CA MET A 167 5.38 15.27 8.81
C MET A 167 4.45 15.88 9.88
N TYR A 168 4.39 17.20 9.91
CA TYR A 168 3.50 17.93 10.79
C TYR A 168 2.89 19.12 10.06
N LEU A 169 1.58 19.28 10.12
CA LEU A 169 0.82 20.34 9.44
C LEU A 169 1.19 20.55 7.95
N GLY A 170 1.48 19.45 7.24
CA GLY A 170 1.85 19.47 5.82
C GLY A 170 3.32 19.75 5.54
N GLU A 171 4.14 19.97 6.57
CA GLU A 171 5.59 20.19 6.44
C GLU A 171 6.37 18.92 6.77
N LEU A 172 7.45 18.66 6.02
CA LEU A 172 8.42 17.64 6.33
C LEU A 172 9.37 18.16 7.41
N ILE A 173 9.23 17.64 8.62
CA ILE A 173 10.04 18.08 9.78
C ILE A 173 11.38 17.35 9.81
N GLU A 174 11.36 16.04 9.63
CA GLU A 174 12.56 15.22 9.67
C GLU A 174 12.43 13.99 8.78
N PHE A 175 13.54 13.57 8.15
CA PHE A 175 13.65 12.36 7.36
C PHE A 175 14.96 11.67 7.66
N GLY A 176 14.93 10.35 7.88
CA GLY A 176 16.13 9.59 8.13
C GLY A 176 15.89 8.09 8.29
N LYS A 177 16.96 7.36 8.62
CA LYS A 177 16.84 5.96 8.99
C LYS A 177 15.96 5.83 10.22
N THR A 178 15.03 4.89 10.18
CA THR A 178 14.03 4.67 11.23
C THR A 178 14.68 4.50 12.61
N ASP A 179 15.66 3.62 12.74
CA ASP A 179 16.35 3.39 14.01
C ASP A 179 16.96 4.68 14.59
N THR A 180 17.57 5.49 13.73
CA THR A 180 18.20 6.75 14.16
C THR A 180 17.14 7.76 14.59
N LEU A 181 16.08 7.91 13.79
CA LEU A 181 15.02 8.89 14.03
C LEU A 181 14.26 8.58 15.35
N PHE A 182 14.00 7.30 15.64
CA PHE A 182 13.29 6.90 16.86
C PHE A 182 14.15 6.89 18.12
N ILE A 183 15.48 6.66 18.01
CA ILE A 183 16.37 6.62 19.17
C ILE A 183 16.95 8.01 19.48
N LYS A 184 17.36 8.74 18.45
CA LYS A 184 18.02 10.05 18.59
C LYS A 184 17.57 11.00 17.46
N PRO A 185 16.35 11.52 17.54
CA PRO A 185 15.85 12.49 16.56
C PRO A 185 16.71 13.74 16.54
N GLY A 186 16.90 14.31 15.36
CA GLY A 186 17.63 15.55 15.16
C GLY A 186 16.79 16.80 15.41
N GLN A 187 15.46 16.67 15.35
CA GLN A 187 14.52 17.76 15.52
C GLN A 187 13.76 17.63 16.85
N LYS A 188 13.66 18.74 17.59
CA LYS A 188 12.94 18.75 18.87
C LYS A 188 11.46 18.37 18.70
N GLN A 189 10.82 18.80 17.62
CA GLN A 189 9.43 18.44 17.33
C GLN A 189 9.25 16.93 17.16
N THR A 190 10.20 16.25 16.50
CA THR A 190 10.21 14.79 16.36
C THR A 190 10.36 14.13 17.73
N GLU A 191 11.28 14.62 18.58
CA GLU A 191 11.48 14.12 19.94
C GLU A 191 10.22 14.26 20.80
N ASP A 192 9.61 15.44 20.78
CA ASP A 192 8.40 15.74 21.54
C ASP A 192 7.24 14.85 21.10
N TYR A 193 7.11 14.59 19.77
CA TYR A 193 6.09 13.68 19.22
C TYR A 193 6.31 12.23 19.66
N ILE A 194 7.53 11.72 19.51
CA ILE A 194 7.88 10.34 19.89
C ILE A 194 7.70 10.10 21.39
N THR A 195 8.03 11.09 22.22
CA THR A 195 7.94 10.99 23.69
C THR A 195 6.56 11.32 24.24
N GLY A 196 5.58 11.63 23.38
CA GLY A 196 4.22 12.00 23.80
C GLY A 196 4.12 13.37 24.49
N ARG A 197 5.11 14.24 24.32
CA ARG A 197 5.14 15.61 24.87
C ARG A 197 4.62 16.65 23.88
N PHE A 198 4.00 16.18 22.82
CA PHE A 198 3.48 17.00 21.75
C PHE A 198 2.09 17.51 22.15
N GLY A 199 1.95 18.81 22.46
CA GLY A 199 0.72 19.48 22.87
C GLY A 199 0.92 20.95 23.11
#